data_0966266cd223ecedb276b89f802321ef
#
_entry.id   0966266cd223ecedb276b89f802321ef
#
_cell.length_a   1.000
_cell.length_b   1.000
_cell.length_c   1.000
_cell.angle_alpha   90.00
_cell.angle_beta   90.00
_cell.angle_gamma   90.00
#
_symmetry.space_group_name_H-M   'P 1'
#
loop_
_entity.id
_entity.type
_entity.pdbx_description
1 polymer ?
#
loop_
_entity_poly.entity_id
_entity_poly.type
_entity_poly.pdbx_seq_one_letter_code
_entity_poly.pdbx_strand_id
1 'polypeptide(L)'
;MVDILRARQDLVMMESKFPEEAMETFEKMENYGNPWGLSPQDREVWMDGYNVPLMREKKKVDVLYWAGCSGAYDNRGKEISQSVANILNKAEIDYGCLGNEEMCTGDSARRIGNEYLFQTMAEQNRETFDKYEFKKIVTQCPHCFSTLKNDYAEMGIDLDVVHHSQFIDELIQENKIEPQPWVDEDVTFHDPCYLGRHNNEYDAPRSVLQSVLRDGKIKEMEKAKSESFCCGAGGGNMWYEIKTGERINQNRVKQAVSTKANTVAAACNFCNIMLEDGVKTTQNEENIKVLDIAEMVSQSLSK
;
A
#
# COMPACT_ATOMS: atom_id res chain seq x y z
N MET A 1 16.60 -0.10 12.20
CA MET A 1 16.30 0.51 10.88
C MET A 1 16.92 1.88 10.73
N VAL A 2 16.84 2.76 11.72
CA VAL A 2 17.42 4.13 11.69
C VAL A 2 18.88 4.13 11.24
N ASP A 3 19.72 3.23 11.78
CA ASP A 3 21.16 3.19 11.42
C ASP A 3 21.40 2.79 9.96
N ILE A 4 20.58 1.86 9.43
CA ILE A 4 20.68 1.47 8.01
C ILE A 4 20.27 2.64 7.10
N LEU A 5 19.22 3.36 7.48
CA LEU A 5 18.76 4.53 6.73
C LEU A 5 19.83 5.63 6.72
N ARG A 6 20.40 5.96 7.87
CA ARG A 6 21.50 6.93 7.98
C ARG A 6 22.71 6.54 7.13
N ALA A 7 23.13 5.27 7.19
CA ALA A 7 24.23 4.78 6.38
C ALA A 7 23.95 4.91 4.86
N ARG A 8 22.70 4.67 4.43
CA ARG A 8 22.29 4.88 3.03
C ARG A 8 22.29 6.37 2.67
N GLN A 9 21.80 7.23 3.55
CA GLN A 9 21.84 8.68 3.34
C GLN A 9 23.27 9.18 3.19
N ASP A 10 24.19 8.74 4.04
CA ASP A 10 25.61 9.09 3.92
C ASP A 10 26.20 8.63 2.57
N LEU A 11 25.95 7.38 2.16
CA LEU A 11 26.43 6.86 0.89
C LEU A 11 25.86 7.64 -0.31
N VAL A 12 24.56 7.91 -0.31
CA VAL A 12 23.89 8.61 -1.43
C VAL A 12 24.21 10.08 -1.45
N MET A 13 24.07 10.78 -0.32
CA MET A 13 24.17 12.23 -0.26
C MET A 13 25.61 12.75 -0.24
N MET A 14 26.54 12.00 0.39
CA MET A 14 27.94 12.45 0.53
C MET A 14 28.89 11.78 -0.45
N GLU A 15 28.62 10.55 -0.84
CA GLU A 15 29.54 9.76 -1.68
C GLU A 15 28.99 9.47 -3.09
N SER A 16 27.72 9.82 -3.36
CA SER A 16 26.99 9.50 -4.61
C SER A 16 27.04 8.01 -4.96
N LYS A 17 27.04 7.15 -3.94
CA LYS A 17 27.10 5.69 -4.08
C LYS A 17 25.71 5.07 -3.89
N PHE A 18 25.14 4.59 -4.94
CA PHE A 18 23.85 3.86 -4.97
C PHE A 18 23.79 2.96 -6.21
N PRO A 19 22.86 1.98 -6.25
CA PRO A 19 22.66 1.16 -7.46
C PRO A 19 22.28 2.03 -8.66
N GLU A 20 22.77 1.67 -9.85
CA GLU A 20 22.53 2.44 -11.09
C GLU A 20 21.02 2.58 -11.37
N GLU A 21 20.26 1.50 -11.14
CA GLU A 21 18.80 1.49 -11.30
C GLU A 21 18.08 2.48 -10.36
N ALA A 22 18.70 2.82 -9.22
CA ALA A 22 18.17 3.83 -8.30
C ALA A 22 18.26 5.25 -8.87
N MET A 23 19.27 5.54 -9.72
CA MET A 23 19.37 6.84 -10.40
C MET A 23 18.15 7.08 -11.28
N GLU A 24 17.80 6.10 -12.12
CA GLU A 24 16.59 6.20 -12.96
C GLU A 24 15.32 6.42 -12.13
N THR A 25 15.22 5.77 -10.96
CA THR A 25 14.10 5.97 -10.05
C THR A 25 14.06 7.39 -9.50
N PHE A 26 15.19 7.96 -9.11
CA PHE A 26 15.26 9.34 -8.63
C PHE A 26 14.88 10.33 -9.73
N GLU A 27 15.42 10.18 -10.94
CA GLU A 27 15.07 11.01 -12.10
C GLU A 27 13.56 10.98 -12.41
N LYS A 28 12.95 9.80 -12.35
CA LYS A 28 11.50 9.64 -12.54
C LYS A 28 10.71 10.38 -11.44
N MET A 29 11.15 10.27 -10.19
CA MET A 29 10.50 10.94 -9.08
C MET A 29 10.63 12.46 -9.16
N GLU A 30 11.80 12.97 -9.57
CA GLU A 30 12.04 14.40 -9.75
C GLU A 30 11.21 14.98 -10.90
N ASN A 31 11.19 14.31 -12.05
CA ASN A 31 10.57 14.83 -13.26
C ASN A 31 9.05 14.61 -13.34
N TYR A 32 8.55 13.52 -12.75
CA TYR A 32 7.14 13.09 -12.87
C TYR A 32 6.40 13.00 -11.54
N GLY A 33 7.06 13.25 -10.42
CA GLY A 33 6.46 13.11 -9.09
C GLY A 33 6.12 11.67 -8.70
N ASN A 34 6.67 10.67 -9.40
CA ASN A 34 6.43 9.26 -9.09
C ASN A 34 7.55 8.35 -9.62
N PRO A 35 7.82 7.20 -8.97
CA PRO A 35 8.91 6.30 -9.36
C PRO A 35 8.63 5.48 -10.62
N TRP A 36 7.39 5.48 -11.16
CA TRP A 36 7.07 4.85 -12.46
C TRP A 36 7.51 5.71 -13.64
N GLY A 37 7.67 7.03 -13.45
CA GLY A 37 7.97 7.97 -14.53
C GLY A 37 6.78 8.20 -15.47
N LEU A 38 5.55 7.99 -14.98
CA LEU A 38 4.32 8.18 -15.74
C LEU A 38 3.74 9.58 -15.49
N SER A 39 2.97 10.06 -16.46
CA SER A 39 2.36 11.39 -16.41
C SER A 39 1.44 11.56 -15.20
N PRO A 40 1.47 12.69 -14.48
CA PRO A 40 0.49 13.00 -13.44
C PRO A 40 -0.97 12.90 -13.91
N GLN A 41 -1.25 13.19 -15.17
CA GLN A 41 -2.59 13.08 -15.78
C GLN A 41 -3.11 11.63 -15.77
N ASP A 42 -2.23 10.65 -15.89
CA ASP A 42 -2.60 9.23 -15.88
C ASP A 42 -3.01 8.72 -14.48
N ARG A 43 -2.81 9.54 -13.42
CA ARG A 43 -3.23 9.17 -12.06
C ARG A 43 -4.74 9.00 -11.90
N GLU A 44 -5.54 9.58 -12.76
CA GLU A 44 -7.00 9.53 -12.68
C GLU A 44 -7.60 8.35 -13.46
N VAL A 45 -6.80 7.64 -14.28
CA VAL A 45 -7.28 6.54 -15.13
C VAL A 45 -7.97 5.42 -14.34
N TRP A 46 -7.52 5.12 -13.13
CA TRP A 46 -8.12 4.09 -12.27
C TRP A 46 -9.53 4.46 -11.80
N MET A 47 -9.90 5.74 -11.85
CA MET A 47 -11.19 6.26 -11.41
C MET A 47 -12.31 6.05 -12.43
N ASP A 48 -11.95 5.70 -13.67
CA ASP A 48 -12.91 5.52 -14.76
C ASP A 48 -13.92 4.41 -14.41
N GLY A 49 -15.21 4.75 -14.52
CA GLY A 49 -16.32 3.85 -14.17
C GLY A 49 -16.63 3.78 -12.67
N TYR A 50 -15.89 4.49 -11.83
CA TYR A 50 -16.12 4.61 -10.39
C TYR A 50 -16.49 6.07 -10.05
N ASN A 51 -17.42 6.24 -9.16
CA ASN A 51 -17.84 7.58 -8.74
C ASN A 51 -16.85 8.12 -7.68
N VAL A 52 -15.67 8.55 -8.13
CA VAL A 52 -14.58 9.05 -7.27
C VAL A 52 -14.58 10.58 -7.30
N PRO A 53 -14.91 11.25 -6.20
CA PRO A 53 -14.92 12.72 -6.14
C PRO A 53 -13.49 13.28 -6.04
N LEU A 54 -13.27 14.42 -6.68
CA LEU A 54 -11.96 15.10 -6.70
C LEU A 54 -11.94 16.29 -5.74
N MET A 55 -10.82 16.44 -5.02
CA MET A 55 -10.62 17.54 -4.06
C MET A 55 -10.67 18.91 -4.72
N ARG A 56 -10.19 19.04 -5.97
CA ARG A 56 -10.27 20.30 -6.72
C ARG A 56 -11.72 20.78 -6.94
N GLU A 57 -12.69 19.88 -6.87
CA GLU A 57 -14.13 20.19 -7.01
C GLU A 57 -14.81 20.40 -5.65
N LYS A 58 -14.53 19.50 -4.68
CA LYS A 58 -15.17 19.52 -3.36
C LYS A 58 -14.56 20.52 -2.37
N LYS A 59 -13.24 20.74 -2.41
CA LYS A 59 -12.45 21.58 -1.50
C LYS A 59 -12.43 21.14 -0.03
N LYS A 60 -13.49 20.48 0.46
CA LYS A 60 -13.63 20.01 1.82
C LYS A 60 -14.31 18.66 1.87
N VAL A 61 -13.75 17.75 2.69
CA VAL A 61 -14.27 16.40 2.92
C VAL A 61 -13.90 15.92 4.32
N ASP A 62 -14.51 14.82 4.76
CA ASP A 62 -14.08 14.15 5.99
C ASP A 62 -12.83 13.31 5.78
N VAL A 63 -12.73 12.63 4.63
CA VAL A 63 -11.64 11.72 4.31
C VAL A 63 -10.95 12.12 3.01
N LEU A 64 -9.65 12.35 3.06
CA LEU A 64 -8.80 12.38 1.87
C LEU A 64 -8.36 10.94 1.56
N TYR A 65 -8.83 10.37 0.45
CA TYR A 65 -8.35 9.07 -0.01
C TYR A 65 -7.08 9.23 -0.85
N TRP A 66 -5.98 8.75 -0.30
CA TRP A 66 -4.66 8.74 -0.90
C TRP A 66 -4.41 7.38 -1.58
N ALA A 67 -4.58 7.30 -2.89
CA ALA A 67 -4.37 6.07 -3.66
C ALA A 67 -2.88 5.67 -3.72
N GLY A 68 -2.00 6.64 -3.72
CA GLY A 68 -0.56 6.44 -3.88
C GLY A 68 -0.16 6.09 -5.31
N CYS A 69 1.14 6.10 -5.58
CA CYS A 69 1.65 5.85 -6.94
C CYS A 69 1.31 4.45 -7.44
N SER A 70 1.47 3.42 -6.60
CA SER A 70 1.11 2.05 -6.97
C SER A 70 -0.39 1.91 -7.26
N GLY A 71 -1.24 2.54 -6.44
CA GLY A 71 -2.69 2.53 -6.65
C GLY A 71 -3.15 3.27 -7.91
N ALA A 72 -2.36 4.24 -8.37
CA ALA A 72 -2.70 5.03 -9.55
C ALA A 72 -2.14 4.46 -10.86
N TYR A 73 -0.94 3.87 -10.84
CA TYR A 73 -0.22 3.53 -12.07
C TYR A 73 -0.07 2.03 -12.31
N ASP A 74 0.08 1.22 -11.27
CA ASP A 74 0.19 -0.23 -11.41
C ASP A 74 -1.18 -0.87 -11.63
N ASN A 75 -1.29 -1.81 -12.57
CA ASN A 75 -2.58 -2.41 -12.90
C ASN A 75 -3.20 -3.15 -11.71
N ARG A 76 -2.38 -3.88 -10.95
CA ARG A 76 -2.85 -4.56 -9.73
C ARG A 76 -3.25 -3.56 -8.64
N GLY A 77 -2.48 -2.48 -8.51
CA GLY A 77 -2.77 -1.40 -7.58
C GLY A 77 -4.07 -0.66 -7.91
N LYS A 78 -4.38 -0.47 -9.20
CA LYS A 78 -5.64 0.15 -9.67
C LYS A 78 -6.86 -0.66 -9.23
N GLU A 79 -6.83 -1.99 -9.35
CA GLU A 79 -7.93 -2.87 -8.91
C GLU A 79 -8.20 -2.73 -7.41
N ILE A 80 -7.13 -2.59 -6.61
CA ILE A 80 -7.24 -2.33 -5.18
C ILE A 80 -7.84 -0.94 -4.92
N SER A 81 -7.38 0.09 -5.64
CA SER A 81 -7.92 1.45 -5.51
C SER A 81 -9.41 1.51 -5.85
N GLN A 82 -9.83 0.81 -6.90
CA GLN A 82 -11.24 0.69 -7.29
C GLN A 82 -12.07 -0.03 -6.21
N SER A 83 -11.51 -1.06 -5.60
CA SER A 83 -12.16 -1.79 -4.50
C SER A 83 -12.34 -0.91 -3.26
N VAL A 84 -11.32 -0.12 -2.89
CA VAL A 84 -11.43 0.86 -1.79
C VAL A 84 -12.47 1.92 -2.11
N ALA A 85 -12.46 2.50 -3.32
CA ALA A 85 -13.45 3.49 -3.73
C ALA A 85 -14.88 2.93 -3.69
N ASN A 86 -15.09 1.68 -4.12
CA ASN A 86 -16.39 1.01 -4.00
C ASN A 86 -16.85 0.88 -2.54
N ILE A 87 -15.93 0.51 -1.63
CA ILE A 87 -16.23 0.42 -0.19
C ILE A 87 -16.62 1.79 0.37
N LEU A 88 -15.84 2.84 0.07
CA LEU A 88 -16.12 4.21 0.51
C LEU A 88 -17.48 4.72 0.00
N ASN A 89 -17.81 4.44 -1.26
CA ASN A 89 -19.10 4.78 -1.86
C ASN A 89 -20.26 4.03 -1.19
N LYS A 90 -20.10 2.71 -0.95
CA LYS A 90 -21.12 1.89 -0.27
C LYS A 90 -21.35 2.30 1.18
N ALA A 91 -20.31 2.76 1.86
CA ALA A 91 -20.37 3.29 3.21
C ALA A 91 -20.86 4.74 3.29
N GLU A 92 -21.17 5.37 2.14
CA GLU A 92 -21.61 6.78 2.03
C GLU A 92 -20.63 7.76 2.72
N ILE A 93 -19.32 7.49 2.62
CA ILE A 93 -18.29 8.35 3.21
C ILE A 93 -18.13 9.63 2.39
N ASP A 94 -18.08 10.77 3.08
CA ASP A 94 -17.68 12.02 2.46
C ASP A 94 -16.16 12.04 2.25
N TYR A 95 -15.73 11.66 1.06
CA TYR A 95 -14.33 11.58 0.69
C TYR A 95 -14.01 12.30 -0.62
N GLY A 96 -12.72 12.49 -0.87
CA GLY A 96 -12.20 13.00 -2.13
C GLY A 96 -10.77 12.52 -2.36
N CYS A 97 -10.36 12.49 -3.63
CA CYS A 97 -9.00 12.19 -4.07
C CYS A 97 -8.34 13.42 -4.66
N LEU A 98 -7.03 13.54 -4.53
CA LEU A 98 -6.27 14.63 -5.16
C LEU A 98 -6.18 14.47 -6.68
N GLY A 99 -6.31 13.24 -7.19
CA GLY A 99 -6.17 12.97 -8.62
C GLY A 99 -4.77 13.32 -9.12
N ASN A 100 -4.69 14.11 -10.18
CA ASN A 100 -3.42 14.53 -10.79
C ASN A 100 -2.60 15.52 -9.92
N GLU A 101 -3.16 16.05 -8.83
CA GLU A 101 -2.42 16.85 -7.86
C GLU A 101 -1.69 16.01 -6.80
N GLU A 102 -1.96 14.69 -6.73
CA GLU A 102 -1.27 13.78 -5.83
C GLU A 102 0.14 13.48 -6.34
N MET A 103 1.15 13.57 -5.49
CA MET A 103 2.53 13.12 -5.78
C MET A 103 2.89 11.89 -4.95
N CYS A 104 4.01 11.25 -5.26
CA CYS A 104 4.58 10.24 -4.39
C CYS A 104 4.91 10.85 -3.02
N THR A 105 4.74 10.07 -1.95
CA THR A 105 5.14 10.49 -0.59
C THR A 105 6.64 10.66 -0.42
N GLY A 106 7.44 10.24 -1.39
CA GLY A 106 8.90 10.24 -1.28
C GLY A 106 9.49 9.01 -0.57
N ASP A 107 8.65 8.02 -0.16
CA ASP A 107 9.13 6.81 0.55
C ASP A 107 10.31 6.15 -0.16
N SER A 108 10.21 5.90 -1.47
CA SER A 108 11.26 5.23 -2.23
C SER A 108 12.59 6.02 -2.19
N ALA A 109 12.54 7.34 -2.34
CA ALA A 109 13.72 8.20 -2.26
C ALA A 109 14.36 8.09 -0.88
N ARG A 110 13.59 8.23 0.21
CA ARG A 110 14.07 8.14 1.59
C ARG A 110 14.67 6.76 1.88
N ARG A 111 14.00 5.66 1.49
CA ARG A 111 14.48 4.30 1.78
C ARG A 111 15.74 3.93 1.00
N ILE A 112 15.96 4.51 -0.18
CA ILE A 112 17.19 4.34 -0.93
C ILE A 112 18.31 5.23 -0.37
N GLY A 113 17.98 6.39 0.24
CA GLY A 113 18.92 7.31 0.91
C GLY A 113 18.95 8.72 0.32
N ASN A 114 18.09 9.05 -0.68
CA ASN A 114 18.00 10.41 -1.22
C ASN A 114 17.06 11.26 -0.34
N GLU A 115 17.60 11.74 0.77
CA GLU A 115 16.85 12.52 1.76
C GLU A 115 16.41 13.87 1.20
N TYR A 116 17.24 14.51 0.34
CA TYR A 116 16.90 15.79 -0.29
C TYR A 116 15.63 15.66 -1.15
N LEU A 117 15.58 14.65 -2.01
CA LEU A 117 14.42 14.40 -2.87
C LEU A 117 13.17 14.09 -2.04
N PHE A 118 13.33 13.28 -0.97
CA PHE A 118 12.24 13.00 -0.06
C PHE A 118 11.66 14.28 0.56
N GLN A 119 12.50 15.13 1.12
CA GLN A 119 12.08 16.38 1.76
C GLN A 119 11.41 17.33 0.77
N THR A 120 11.97 17.44 -0.44
CA THR A 120 11.36 18.25 -1.52
C THR A 120 9.95 17.78 -1.86
N MET A 121 9.75 16.46 -2.01
CA MET A 121 8.43 15.90 -2.32
C MET A 121 7.45 16.04 -1.14
N ALA A 122 7.92 15.87 0.08
CA ALA A 122 7.10 16.04 1.28
C ALA A 122 6.58 17.48 1.40
N GLU A 123 7.44 18.48 1.12
CA GLU A 123 7.07 19.89 1.14
C GLU A 123 6.05 20.23 0.05
N GLN A 124 6.22 19.71 -1.16
CA GLN A 124 5.25 19.88 -2.25
C GLN A 124 3.88 19.26 -1.91
N ASN A 125 3.88 18.08 -1.26
CA ASN A 125 2.65 17.48 -0.78
C ASN A 125 2.00 18.33 0.32
N ARG A 126 2.79 18.90 1.26
CA ARG A 126 2.28 19.84 2.28
C ARG A 126 1.58 21.04 1.63
N GLU A 127 2.22 21.68 0.65
CA GLU A 127 1.62 22.81 -0.10
C GLU A 127 0.31 22.41 -0.80
N THR A 128 0.19 21.14 -1.20
CA THR A 128 -1.05 20.62 -1.80
C THR A 128 -2.12 20.38 -0.75
N PHE A 129 -1.77 19.81 0.41
CA PHE A 129 -2.71 19.63 1.53
C PHE A 129 -3.26 20.97 2.02
N ASP A 130 -2.44 22.01 2.09
CA ASP A 130 -2.83 23.36 2.55
C ASP A 130 -3.93 24.02 1.66
N LYS A 131 -4.18 23.50 0.45
CA LYS A 131 -5.26 23.99 -0.43
C LYS A 131 -6.64 23.44 -0.07
N TYR A 132 -6.71 22.42 0.83
CA TYR A 132 -7.89 21.62 1.06
C TYR A 132 -8.17 21.42 2.55
N GLU A 133 -9.45 21.16 2.88
CA GLU A 133 -9.86 20.82 4.23
C GLU A 133 -10.27 19.35 4.31
N PHE A 134 -9.63 18.57 5.17
CA PHE A 134 -9.98 17.18 5.46
C PHE A 134 -9.61 16.84 6.90
N LYS A 135 -10.26 15.81 7.46
CA LYS A 135 -10.04 15.40 8.87
C LYS A 135 -8.96 14.32 8.99
N LYS A 136 -8.97 13.34 8.06
CA LYS A 136 -8.01 12.23 8.04
C LYS A 136 -7.66 11.83 6.62
N ILE A 137 -6.51 11.17 6.47
CA ILE A 137 -6.08 10.52 5.23
C ILE A 137 -6.28 9.01 5.37
N VAL A 138 -6.93 8.38 4.40
CA VAL A 138 -7.01 6.93 4.27
C VAL A 138 -6.16 6.49 3.09
N THR A 139 -5.29 5.49 3.28
CA THR A 139 -4.46 4.94 2.21
C THR A 139 -4.38 3.43 2.28
N GLN A 140 -4.31 2.78 1.12
CA GLN A 140 -4.17 1.33 1.01
C GLN A 140 -2.72 0.84 1.00
N CYS A 141 -1.77 1.76 0.90
CA CYS A 141 -0.35 1.42 0.85
C CYS A 141 0.30 1.66 2.22
N PRO A 142 0.78 0.60 2.92
CA PRO A 142 1.47 0.77 4.18
C PRO A 142 2.75 1.62 4.10
N HIS A 143 3.38 1.70 2.94
CA HIS A 143 4.51 2.60 2.70
C HIS A 143 4.05 4.06 2.78
N CYS A 144 2.98 4.42 2.04
CA CYS A 144 2.38 5.75 2.14
C CYS A 144 1.88 6.04 3.56
N PHE A 145 1.18 5.07 4.19
CA PHE A 145 0.71 5.18 5.57
C PHE A 145 1.85 5.51 6.54
N SER A 146 2.94 4.73 6.50
CA SER A 146 4.08 4.94 7.41
C SER A 146 4.80 6.25 7.13
N THR A 147 4.97 6.61 5.87
CA THR A 147 5.66 7.84 5.48
C THR A 147 4.86 9.08 5.86
N LEU A 148 3.57 9.14 5.51
CA LEU A 148 2.71 10.27 5.87
C LEU A 148 2.53 10.42 7.37
N LYS A 149 2.38 9.29 8.11
CA LYS A 149 2.15 9.31 9.55
C LYS A 149 3.41 9.59 10.36
N ASN A 150 4.53 8.94 10.00
CA ASN A 150 5.71 8.95 10.85
C ASN A 150 6.82 9.87 10.27
N ASP A 151 7.17 9.67 8.98
CA ASP A 151 8.29 10.38 8.38
C ASP A 151 7.97 11.88 8.18
N TYR A 152 6.73 12.23 7.82
CA TYR A 152 6.29 13.62 7.69
C TYR A 152 6.20 14.33 9.05
N ALA A 153 5.80 13.62 10.12
CA ALA A 153 5.79 14.17 11.46
C ALA A 153 7.20 14.58 11.94
N GLU A 154 8.28 13.87 11.52
CA GLU A 154 9.66 14.28 11.77
C GLU A 154 10.01 15.63 11.12
N MET A 155 9.27 16.03 10.08
CA MET A 155 9.40 17.33 9.39
C MET A 155 8.44 18.39 9.93
N GLY A 156 7.63 18.08 10.96
CA GLY A 156 6.62 18.97 11.51
C GLY A 156 5.34 19.04 10.67
N ILE A 157 5.09 18.04 9.82
CA ILE A 157 3.85 17.89 9.04
C ILE A 157 3.01 16.81 9.73
N ASP A 158 2.15 17.24 10.66
CA ASP A 158 1.31 16.33 11.45
C ASP A 158 0.00 16.04 10.71
N LEU A 159 -0.24 14.76 10.40
CA LEU A 159 -1.39 14.28 9.64
C LEU A 159 -2.07 13.13 10.40
N ASP A 160 -3.40 13.14 10.47
CA ASP A 160 -4.16 11.97 10.91
C ASP A 160 -4.25 10.98 9.73
N VAL A 161 -3.46 9.92 9.78
CA VAL A 161 -3.37 8.93 8.70
C VAL A 161 -3.81 7.57 9.21
N VAL A 162 -4.72 6.93 8.46
CA VAL A 162 -5.29 5.63 8.77
C VAL A 162 -5.05 4.69 7.57
N HIS A 163 -4.63 3.46 7.84
CA HIS A 163 -4.53 2.45 6.81
C HIS A 163 -5.92 1.91 6.43
N HIS A 164 -6.13 1.56 5.16
CA HIS A 164 -7.45 1.11 4.69
C HIS A 164 -8.00 -0.09 5.48
N SER A 165 -7.14 -1.00 5.98
CA SER A 165 -7.60 -2.11 6.82
C SER A 165 -8.22 -1.66 8.13
N GLN A 166 -7.63 -0.64 8.77
CA GLN A 166 -8.15 -0.05 10.01
C GLN A 166 -9.47 0.67 9.72
N PHE A 167 -9.52 1.42 8.63
CA PHE A 167 -10.73 2.16 8.26
C PHE A 167 -11.88 1.24 7.86
N ILE A 168 -11.61 0.17 7.11
CA ILE A 168 -12.62 -0.84 6.77
C ILE A 168 -13.13 -1.54 8.04
N ASP A 169 -12.24 -1.89 8.97
CA ASP A 169 -12.64 -2.47 10.26
C ASP A 169 -13.54 -1.51 11.05
N GLU A 170 -13.17 -0.21 11.12
CA GLU A 170 -13.99 0.85 11.71
C GLU A 170 -15.40 0.89 11.07
N LEU A 171 -15.48 0.89 9.74
CA LEU A 171 -16.75 0.90 9.02
C LEU A 171 -17.64 -0.31 9.32
N ILE A 172 -17.04 -1.49 9.47
CA ILE A 172 -17.75 -2.72 9.84
C ILE A 172 -18.26 -2.61 11.29
N GLN A 173 -17.42 -2.20 12.22
CA GLN A 173 -17.79 -2.04 13.64
C GLN A 173 -18.89 -1.00 13.85
N GLU A 174 -18.90 0.05 13.04
CA GLU A 174 -19.94 1.09 13.05
C GLU A 174 -21.21 0.70 12.26
N ASN A 175 -21.28 -0.48 11.69
CA ASN A 175 -22.36 -0.96 10.82
C ASN A 175 -22.64 -0.04 9.62
N LYS A 176 -21.59 0.65 9.10
CA LYS A 176 -21.68 1.43 7.86
C LYS A 176 -21.58 0.56 6.62
N ILE A 177 -20.95 -0.59 6.75
CA ILE A 177 -20.95 -1.68 5.77
C ILE A 177 -21.19 -3.01 6.47
N GLU A 178 -21.87 -3.91 5.78
CA GLU A 178 -22.12 -5.27 6.26
C GLU A 178 -21.62 -6.29 5.23
N PRO A 179 -20.33 -6.67 5.28
CA PRO A 179 -19.78 -7.66 4.38
C PRO A 179 -20.54 -8.99 4.52
N GLN A 180 -21.00 -9.55 3.40
CA GLN A 180 -21.62 -10.86 3.42
C GLN A 180 -20.54 -11.94 3.34
N PRO A 181 -20.45 -12.88 4.29
CA PRO A 181 -19.48 -13.96 4.24
C PRO A 181 -19.65 -14.81 2.97
N TRP A 182 -18.59 -14.93 2.18
CA TRP A 182 -18.64 -15.62 0.89
C TRP A 182 -17.46 -16.54 0.62
N VAL A 183 -16.40 -16.45 1.42
CA VAL A 183 -15.17 -17.22 1.24
C VAL A 183 -15.28 -18.52 2.03
N ASP A 184 -15.35 -19.64 1.33
CA ASP A 184 -15.45 -21.00 1.91
C ASP A 184 -14.09 -21.65 2.10
N GLU A 185 -13.08 -21.19 1.35
CA GLU A 185 -11.73 -21.72 1.35
C GLU A 185 -10.89 -21.10 2.46
N ASP A 186 -9.85 -21.82 2.89
CA ASP A 186 -8.88 -21.29 3.84
C ASP A 186 -8.04 -20.18 3.21
N VAL A 187 -7.77 -19.14 4.00
CA VAL A 187 -6.99 -17.97 3.61
C VAL A 187 -5.75 -17.90 4.51
N THR A 188 -4.60 -17.60 3.93
CA THR A 188 -3.42 -17.20 4.73
C THR A 188 -3.17 -15.70 4.58
N PHE A 189 -2.64 -15.05 5.61
CA PHE A 189 -2.39 -13.61 5.59
C PHE A 189 -0.90 -13.29 5.56
N HIS A 190 -0.50 -12.43 4.64
CA HIS A 190 0.83 -11.85 4.64
C HIS A 190 0.81 -10.53 5.39
N ASP A 191 1.48 -10.48 6.55
CA ASP A 191 1.64 -9.24 7.32
C ASP A 191 2.63 -8.29 6.63
N PRO A 192 2.18 -7.13 6.09
CA PRO A 192 3.09 -6.15 5.52
C PRO A 192 3.97 -5.53 6.60
N CYS A 193 5.28 -5.45 6.36
CA CYS A 193 6.22 -4.99 7.37
C CYS A 193 5.96 -3.53 7.81
N TYR A 194 5.57 -2.64 6.88
CA TYR A 194 5.27 -1.25 7.21
C TYR A 194 3.94 -1.07 7.96
N LEU A 195 3.00 -2.01 7.83
CA LEU A 195 1.78 -2.00 8.63
C LEU A 195 2.02 -2.61 10.00
N GLY A 196 2.51 -3.85 10.04
CA GLY A 196 2.72 -4.60 11.28
C GLY A 196 3.96 -4.15 12.03
N ARG A 197 5.15 -4.45 11.51
CA ARG A 197 6.41 -4.27 12.26
C ARG A 197 6.73 -2.81 12.57
N HIS A 198 6.39 -1.85 11.70
CA HIS A 198 6.67 -0.43 11.89
C HIS A 198 5.55 0.33 12.57
N ASN A 199 4.30 -0.12 12.44
CA ASN A 199 3.13 0.57 12.97
C ASN A 199 2.30 -0.28 13.94
N ASN A 200 2.75 -1.50 14.25
CA ASN A 200 2.15 -2.44 15.21
C ASN A 200 0.67 -2.77 14.91
N GLU A 201 0.27 -2.75 13.62
CA GLU A 201 -1.08 -3.08 13.20
C GLU A 201 -1.16 -4.52 12.68
N TYR A 202 -1.79 -5.40 13.42
CA TYR A 202 -1.95 -6.83 13.09
C TYR A 202 -3.40 -7.30 13.18
N ASP A 203 -4.24 -6.60 13.95
CA ASP A 203 -5.56 -7.06 14.34
C ASP A 203 -6.63 -6.62 13.33
N ALA A 204 -6.65 -5.36 12.90
CA ALA A 204 -7.62 -4.87 11.94
C ALA A 204 -7.66 -5.67 10.61
N PRO A 205 -6.50 -6.02 9.98
CA PRO A 205 -6.54 -6.86 8.78
C PRO A 205 -7.18 -8.23 9.01
N ARG A 206 -6.97 -8.84 10.18
CA ARG A 206 -7.56 -10.14 10.52
C ARG A 206 -9.05 -10.04 10.82
N SER A 207 -9.47 -8.97 11.51
CA SER A 207 -10.88 -8.67 11.74
C SER A 207 -11.63 -8.51 10.42
N VAL A 208 -11.07 -7.72 9.50
CA VAL A 208 -11.63 -7.53 8.15
C VAL A 208 -11.72 -8.86 7.38
N LEU A 209 -10.67 -9.67 7.39
CA LEU A 209 -10.70 -10.99 6.75
C LEU A 209 -11.78 -11.90 7.36
N GLN A 210 -11.91 -11.91 8.70
CA GLN A 210 -12.91 -12.73 9.37
C GLN A 210 -14.34 -12.36 8.96
N SER A 211 -14.60 -11.09 8.63
CA SER A 211 -15.94 -10.65 8.21
C SER A 211 -16.41 -11.20 6.86
N VAL A 212 -15.48 -11.63 6.00
CA VAL A 212 -15.78 -12.19 4.67
C VAL A 212 -15.69 -13.71 4.61
N LEU A 213 -15.15 -14.36 5.66
CA LEU A 213 -15.06 -15.81 5.74
C LEU A 213 -16.40 -16.41 6.18
N ARG A 214 -16.89 -17.41 5.44
CA ARG A 214 -18.09 -18.20 5.78
C ARG A 214 -17.70 -19.49 6.49
N ASP A 215 -17.04 -20.39 5.80
CA ASP A 215 -16.57 -21.68 6.32
C ASP A 215 -15.03 -21.76 6.39
N GLY A 216 -14.34 -20.90 5.65
CA GLY A 216 -12.88 -20.80 5.61
C GLY A 216 -12.27 -20.29 6.93
N LYS A 217 -10.97 -20.52 7.10
CA LYS A 217 -10.21 -20.10 8.26
C LYS A 217 -8.98 -19.32 7.84
N ILE A 218 -8.55 -18.40 8.71
CA ILE A 218 -7.23 -17.78 8.57
C ILE A 218 -6.19 -18.79 9.07
N LYS A 219 -5.35 -19.27 8.14
CA LYS A 219 -4.20 -20.14 8.43
C LYS A 219 -2.96 -19.29 8.49
N GLU A 220 -2.42 -19.08 9.67
CA GLU A 220 -1.17 -18.32 9.83
C GLU A 220 0.01 -19.07 9.20
N MET A 221 0.89 -18.32 8.53
CA MET A 221 2.19 -18.84 8.11
C MET A 221 3.08 -19.07 9.34
N GLU A 222 4.07 -19.95 9.23
CA GLU A 222 5.03 -20.19 10.31
C GLU A 222 5.65 -18.88 10.83
N LYS A 223 5.98 -17.97 9.92
CA LYS A 223 6.43 -16.59 10.24
C LYS A 223 5.30 -15.61 9.98
N ALA A 224 4.59 -15.22 11.02
CA ALA A 224 3.45 -14.32 11.00
C ALA A 224 3.66 -13.14 11.95
N LYS A 225 2.84 -12.12 11.85
CA LYS A 225 2.84 -10.92 12.69
C LYS A 225 4.24 -10.27 12.75
N SER A 226 4.79 -10.04 13.96
CA SER A 226 6.11 -9.42 14.16
C SER A 226 7.26 -10.21 13.51
N GLU A 227 7.12 -11.54 13.43
CA GLU A 227 8.09 -12.45 12.81
C GLU A 227 7.89 -12.62 11.29
N SER A 228 6.89 -11.94 10.71
CA SER A 228 6.54 -12.08 9.28
C SER A 228 7.76 -11.93 8.36
N PHE A 229 7.92 -12.86 7.43
CA PHE A 229 8.97 -12.77 6.41
C PHE A 229 8.60 -11.72 5.36
N CYS A 230 9.59 -10.99 4.85
CA CYS A 230 9.39 -9.90 3.89
C CYS A 230 8.83 -10.40 2.56
N CYS A 231 8.04 -9.57 1.87
CA CYS A 231 7.65 -9.82 0.47
C CYS A 231 8.78 -9.53 -0.53
N GLY A 232 9.78 -8.75 -0.14
CA GLY A 232 10.93 -8.42 -0.98
C GLY A 232 10.97 -7.00 -1.53
N ALA A 233 9.87 -6.24 -1.49
CA ALA A 233 9.80 -4.88 -2.06
C ALA A 233 10.45 -3.80 -1.19
N GLY A 234 10.48 -4.00 0.13
CA GLY A 234 10.91 -2.97 1.08
C GLY A 234 12.36 -2.52 0.91
N GLY A 235 12.64 -1.31 1.44
CA GLY A 235 13.99 -0.73 1.39
C GLY A 235 14.44 -0.28 0.00
N GLY A 236 13.50 -0.05 -0.91
CA GLY A 236 13.78 0.34 -2.29
C GLY A 236 13.97 -0.84 -3.25
N ASN A 237 13.95 -2.09 -2.77
CA ASN A 237 14.16 -3.28 -3.61
C ASN A 237 13.07 -3.50 -4.68
N MET A 238 11.98 -2.74 -4.64
CA MET A 238 11.00 -2.69 -5.73
C MET A 238 11.61 -2.11 -7.03
N TRP A 239 12.64 -1.29 -6.91
CA TRP A 239 13.22 -0.50 -8.00
C TRP A 239 14.56 -1.04 -8.52
N TYR A 240 15.16 -1.98 -7.81
CA TYR A 240 16.39 -2.66 -8.24
C TYR A 240 16.41 -4.10 -7.76
N GLU A 241 17.04 -4.98 -8.50
CA GLU A 241 17.09 -6.41 -8.20
C GLU A 241 18.38 -6.80 -7.49
N ILE A 242 18.24 -7.49 -6.34
CA ILE A 242 19.36 -8.14 -5.68
C ILE A 242 19.63 -9.48 -6.37
N LYS A 243 20.74 -9.58 -7.09
CA LYS A 243 21.10 -10.74 -7.91
C LYS A 243 21.77 -11.90 -7.14
N THR A 244 21.78 -11.85 -5.81
CA THR A 244 22.45 -12.87 -4.96
C THR A 244 21.44 -13.65 -4.14
N GLY A 245 21.55 -14.97 -4.14
CA GLY A 245 20.68 -15.86 -3.37
C GLY A 245 19.33 -16.13 -4.02
N GLU A 246 18.41 -16.70 -3.23
CA GLU A 246 17.02 -16.93 -3.64
C GLU A 246 16.21 -15.62 -3.52
N ARG A 247 15.30 -15.39 -4.46
CA ARG A 247 14.40 -14.22 -4.40
C ARG A 247 13.52 -14.28 -3.16
N ILE A 248 13.44 -13.17 -2.44
CA ILE A 248 12.71 -13.06 -1.16
C ILE A 248 11.24 -13.42 -1.33
N ASN A 249 10.59 -12.94 -2.40
CA ASN A 249 9.18 -13.19 -2.68
C ASN A 249 8.90 -14.68 -2.93
N GLN A 250 9.78 -15.41 -3.61
CA GLN A 250 9.65 -16.85 -3.82
C GLN A 250 9.66 -17.61 -2.50
N ASN A 251 10.57 -17.25 -1.58
CA ASN A 251 10.61 -17.82 -0.24
C ASN A 251 9.33 -17.54 0.55
N ARG A 252 8.77 -16.32 0.41
CA ARG A 252 7.49 -15.99 1.08
C ARG A 252 6.33 -16.78 0.51
N VAL A 253 6.27 -16.95 -0.81
CA VAL A 253 5.23 -17.78 -1.47
C VAL A 253 5.34 -19.24 -1.05
N LYS A 254 6.55 -19.82 -0.91
CA LYS A 254 6.72 -21.18 -0.38
C LYS A 254 6.11 -21.33 1.02
N GLN A 255 6.26 -20.32 1.90
CA GLN A 255 5.62 -20.32 3.22
C GLN A 255 4.10 -20.23 3.10
N ALA A 256 3.55 -19.41 2.19
CA ALA A 256 2.12 -19.33 1.97
C ALA A 256 1.54 -20.66 1.47
N VAL A 257 2.15 -21.27 0.47
CA VAL A 257 1.73 -22.59 -0.07
C VAL A 257 1.80 -23.68 1.00
N SER A 258 2.78 -23.65 1.91
CA SER A 258 2.90 -24.64 3.00
C SER A 258 1.72 -24.63 3.98
N THR A 259 0.95 -23.55 4.05
CA THR A 259 -0.29 -23.48 4.85
C THR A 259 -1.43 -24.28 4.27
N LYS A 260 -1.36 -24.65 3.00
CA LYS A 260 -2.44 -25.28 2.21
C LYS A 260 -3.69 -24.40 2.12
N ALA A 261 -3.55 -23.09 2.26
CA ALA A 261 -4.61 -22.13 1.96
C ALA A 261 -4.70 -21.92 0.44
N ASN A 262 -5.89 -21.63 -0.05
CA ASN A 262 -6.14 -21.38 -1.47
C ASN A 262 -5.90 -19.91 -1.86
N THR A 263 -5.90 -19.02 -0.86
CA THR A 263 -5.68 -17.59 -1.05
C THR A 263 -4.65 -17.07 -0.06
N VAL A 264 -3.69 -16.29 -0.55
CA VAL A 264 -2.89 -15.41 0.29
C VAL A 264 -3.46 -14.01 0.21
N ALA A 265 -3.99 -13.53 1.32
CA ALA A 265 -4.47 -12.17 1.45
C ALA A 265 -3.32 -11.26 1.89
N ALA A 266 -3.31 -10.04 1.38
CA ALA A 266 -2.40 -9.00 1.81
C ALA A 266 -3.15 -7.66 1.97
N ALA A 267 -2.49 -6.68 2.56
CA ALA A 267 -3.01 -5.33 2.73
C ALA A 267 -1.91 -4.32 2.36
N CYS A 268 -1.36 -4.47 1.15
CA CYS A 268 -0.27 -3.63 0.65
C CYS A 268 -0.09 -3.85 -0.85
N ASN A 269 -0.16 -2.80 -1.63
CA ASN A 269 0.01 -2.85 -3.08
C ASN A 269 1.32 -3.54 -3.50
N PHE A 270 2.46 -3.14 -2.90
CA PHE A 270 3.75 -3.75 -3.21
C PHE A 270 3.83 -5.22 -2.80
N CYS A 271 3.22 -5.58 -1.66
CA CYS A 271 3.18 -6.99 -1.26
C CYS A 271 2.34 -7.83 -2.24
N ASN A 272 1.20 -7.30 -2.72
CA ASN A 272 0.38 -7.98 -3.73
C ASN A 272 1.18 -8.23 -5.02
N ILE A 273 1.86 -7.20 -5.56
CA ILE A 273 2.72 -7.32 -6.75
C ILE A 273 3.81 -8.38 -6.55
N MET A 274 4.52 -8.33 -5.42
CA MET A 274 5.63 -9.26 -5.14
C MET A 274 5.15 -10.69 -4.92
N LEU A 275 4.02 -10.87 -4.25
CA LEU A 275 3.44 -12.20 -4.03
C LEU A 275 2.92 -12.80 -5.33
N GLU A 276 2.26 -12.03 -6.19
CA GLU A 276 1.84 -12.50 -7.53
C GLU A 276 3.03 -12.89 -8.41
N ASP A 277 4.09 -12.06 -8.44
CA ASP A 277 5.33 -12.42 -9.15
C ASP A 277 5.93 -13.71 -8.57
N GLY A 278 5.95 -13.83 -7.23
CA GLY A 278 6.43 -15.03 -6.56
C GLY A 278 5.59 -16.28 -6.89
N VAL A 279 4.25 -16.16 -6.93
CA VAL A 279 3.34 -17.24 -7.33
C VAL A 279 3.62 -17.69 -8.76
N LYS A 280 3.74 -16.74 -9.72
CA LYS A 280 4.05 -17.02 -11.12
C LYS A 280 5.43 -17.66 -11.27
N THR A 281 6.45 -17.08 -10.67
CA THR A 281 7.83 -17.57 -10.82
C THR A 281 8.10 -18.91 -10.14
N THR A 282 7.26 -19.30 -9.17
CA THR A 282 7.30 -20.63 -8.53
C THR A 282 6.26 -21.61 -9.08
N GLN A 283 5.53 -21.23 -10.15
CA GLN A 283 4.53 -22.06 -10.82
C GLN A 283 3.42 -22.58 -9.86
N ASN A 284 2.92 -21.68 -9.01
CA ASN A 284 1.88 -22.01 -8.04
C ASN A 284 0.53 -21.34 -8.34
N GLU A 285 0.29 -20.84 -9.56
CA GLU A 285 -0.95 -20.14 -9.94
C GLU A 285 -2.21 -21.00 -9.80
N GLU A 286 -2.09 -22.31 -9.98
CA GLU A 286 -3.21 -23.25 -9.79
C GLU A 286 -3.48 -23.57 -8.30
N ASN A 287 -2.52 -23.30 -7.42
CA ASN A 287 -2.59 -23.67 -6.01
C ASN A 287 -3.03 -22.52 -5.09
N ILE A 288 -2.63 -21.28 -5.42
CA ILE A 288 -2.87 -20.15 -4.53
C ILE A 288 -3.09 -18.85 -5.30
N LYS A 289 -4.12 -18.10 -4.90
CA LYS A 289 -4.42 -16.75 -5.41
C LYS A 289 -3.82 -15.69 -4.49
N VAL A 290 -3.60 -14.50 -5.02
CA VAL A 290 -3.24 -13.31 -4.24
C VAL A 290 -4.38 -12.31 -4.32
N LEU A 291 -4.90 -11.87 -3.18
CA LEU A 291 -5.96 -10.87 -3.09
C LEU A 291 -5.63 -9.83 -2.01
N ASP A 292 -5.98 -8.58 -2.29
CA ASP A 292 -6.02 -7.58 -1.23
C ASP A 292 -7.30 -7.72 -0.40
N ILE A 293 -7.21 -7.41 0.89
CA ILE A 293 -8.39 -7.47 1.78
C ILE A 293 -9.52 -6.56 1.30
N ALA A 294 -9.21 -5.41 0.69
CA ALA A 294 -10.21 -4.51 0.13
C ALA A 294 -10.98 -5.15 -1.02
N GLU A 295 -10.34 -5.96 -1.86
CA GLU A 295 -11.02 -6.68 -2.93
C GLU A 295 -11.98 -7.71 -2.38
N MET A 296 -11.56 -8.43 -1.33
CA MET A 296 -12.39 -9.44 -0.68
C MET A 296 -13.65 -8.81 -0.05
N VAL A 297 -13.50 -7.65 0.58
CA VAL A 297 -14.64 -6.89 1.13
C VAL A 297 -15.51 -6.31 0.02
N SER A 298 -14.92 -5.65 -0.97
CA SER A 298 -15.65 -5.04 -2.09
C SER A 298 -16.54 -6.05 -2.83
N GLN A 299 -16.02 -7.27 -3.06
CA GLN A 299 -16.78 -8.36 -3.66
C GLN A 299 -17.96 -8.81 -2.78
N SER A 300 -17.82 -8.77 -1.47
CA SER A 300 -18.87 -9.13 -0.53
C SER A 300 -20.02 -8.13 -0.47
N LEU A 301 -19.75 -6.87 -0.77
CA LEU A 301 -20.74 -5.78 -0.77
C LEU A 301 -21.52 -5.68 -2.08
N SER A 302 -21.09 -6.40 -3.12
CA SER A 302 -21.70 -6.39 -4.45
C SER A 302 -22.72 -7.52 -4.66
N LYS A 303 -22.82 -8.41 -3.68
CA LYS A 303 -23.78 -9.53 -3.62
C LYS A 303 -24.99 -9.19 -2.78
#